data_f96cdeb4030dfa87cd67275d75b2b92b
#
_entry.id   f96cdeb4030dfa87cd67275d75b2b92b
#
_cell.length_a   1.000
_cell.length_b   1.000
_cell.length_c   1.000
_cell.angle_alpha   90.00
_cell.angle_beta   90.00
_cell.angle_gamma   90.00
#
_symmetry.space_group_name_H-M   'P 1'
#
loop_
_entity.id
_entity.type
_entity.pdbx_description
1 polymer ?
#
loop_
_entity_poly.entity_id
_entity_poly.type
_entity_poly.pdbx_seq_one_letter_code
_entity_poly.pdbx_strand_id
1 'polypeptide(L)'
;KRIFSGSWEIEGDRRNFGINKCRCEWILEIDSDERIPKKLAKEILKITENSTNNWHLINVNNYFGNKIVKNGWGAYIGKSSYAGLFKKNTKIWGKQRVHPKIFLKGNQGQKLKNSIDHFYCKSVADLISKLNSYSTARSKDLKEKPGKENLMINIRRIFSRFWKVYFLR
;
A
#
# COMPACT_ATOMS: atom_id res chain seq x y z
N LYS A 1 -16.87 -8.31 16.26
CA LYS A 1 -16.55 -7.31 15.25
C LYS A 1 -16.78 -5.93 15.82
N ARG A 2 -15.80 -5.00 15.70
CA ARG A 2 -15.94 -3.59 16.09
C ARG A 2 -15.88 -2.73 14.84
N ILE A 3 -16.79 -1.76 14.75
CA ILE A 3 -16.86 -0.81 13.65
C ILE A 3 -16.63 0.58 14.24
N PHE A 4 -15.76 1.35 13.60
CA PHE A 4 -15.51 2.74 13.95
C PHE A 4 -15.79 3.58 12.70
N SER A 5 -16.60 4.61 12.87
CA SER A 5 -16.89 5.60 11.84
C SER A 5 -16.34 6.95 12.25
N GLY A 6 -16.00 7.78 11.28
CA GLY A 6 -15.51 9.13 11.48
C GLY A 6 -15.16 9.77 10.16
N SER A 7 -14.91 11.08 10.18
CA SER A 7 -14.41 11.83 9.03
C SER A 7 -12.93 12.11 9.24
N TRP A 8 -12.09 11.71 8.28
CA TRP A 8 -10.66 11.97 8.29
C TRP A 8 -10.26 12.62 6.99
N GLU A 9 -9.66 13.79 7.07
CA GLU A 9 -9.09 14.47 5.92
C GLU A 9 -7.80 13.78 5.44
N ILE A 10 -7.04 13.21 6.38
CA ILE A 10 -5.76 12.54 6.13
C ILE A 10 -5.90 11.04 6.34
N GLU A 11 -5.58 10.26 5.32
CA GLU A 11 -5.67 8.80 5.38
C GLU A 11 -4.73 8.19 6.45
N GLY A 12 -3.56 8.77 6.64
CA GLY A 12 -2.61 8.34 7.68
C GLY A 12 -3.21 8.43 9.08
N ASP A 13 -3.96 9.48 9.37
CA ASP A 13 -4.63 9.66 10.68
C ASP A 13 -5.72 8.61 10.90
N ARG A 14 -6.50 8.29 9.86
CA ARG A 14 -7.50 7.21 9.89
C ARG A 14 -6.85 5.86 10.18
N ARG A 15 -5.74 5.54 9.49
CA ARG A 15 -5.00 4.28 9.68
C ARG A 15 -4.38 4.20 11.08
N ASN A 16 -3.76 5.27 11.57
CA ASN A 16 -3.21 5.34 12.92
C ASN A 16 -4.29 5.18 13.99
N PHE A 17 -5.46 5.79 13.79
CA PHE A 17 -6.60 5.59 14.69
C PHE A 17 -7.01 4.11 14.73
N GLY A 18 -7.13 3.44 13.59
CA GLY A 18 -7.46 2.02 13.51
C GLY A 18 -6.43 1.14 14.22
N ILE A 19 -5.13 1.38 13.99
CA ILE A 19 -4.02 0.69 14.66
C ILE A 19 -4.12 0.85 16.18
N ASN A 20 -4.39 2.06 16.68
CA ASN A 20 -4.52 2.33 18.11
C ASN A 20 -5.71 1.61 18.76
N LYS A 21 -6.77 1.34 17.99
CA LYS A 21 -7.96 0.59 18.47
C LYS A 21 -7.75 -0.94 18.48
N CYS A 22 -6.68 -1.44 17.93
CA CYS A 22 -6.34 -2.87 17.99
C CYS A 22 -5.93 -3.26 19.42
N ARG A 23 -6.38 -4.45 19.87
CA ARG A 23 -6.11 -4.96 21.23
C ARG A 23 -5.03 -6.02 21.27
N CYS A 24 -4.82 -6.73 20.16
CA CYS A 24 -3.84 -7.80 20.07
C CYS A 24 -2.43 -7.25 19.87
N GLU A 25 -1.44 -8.07 20.20
CA GLU A 25 -0.03 -7.75 19.97
C GLU A 25 0.28 -7.62 18.48
N TRP A 26 -0.17 -8.57 17.68
CA TRP A 26 -0.02 -8.57 16.23
C TRP A 26 -1.21 -7.92 15.53
N ILE A 27 -0.92 -7.09 14.55
CA ILE A 27 -1.88 -6.38 13.71
C ILE A 27 -1.62 -6.77 12.27
N LEU A 28 -2.67 -7.22 11.59
CA LEU A 28 -2.70 -7.39 10.15
C LEU A 28 -3.51 -6.25 9.54
N GLU A 29 -2.86 -5.40 8.77
CA GLU A 29 -3.49 -4.30 8.06
C GLU A 29 -3.84 -4.73 6.64
N ILE A 30 -5.12 -4.62 6.28
CA ILE A 30 -5.66 -4.96 4.96
C ILE A 30 -6.63 -3.87 4.48
N ASP A 31 -6.64 -3.64 3.18
CA ASP A 31 -7.57 -2.72 2.52
C ASP A 31 -8.86 -3.46 2.10
N SER A 32 -9.94 -2.72 1.85
CA SER A 32 -11.25 -3.29 1.54
C SER A 32 -11.29 -4.07 0.21
N ASP A 33 -10.35 -3.78 -0.69
CA ASP A 33 -10.15 -4.42 -1.98
C ASP A 33 -9.09 -5.53 -1.95
N GLU A 34 -8.65 -5.93 -0.77
CA GLU A 34 -7.70 -7.03 -0.55
C GLU A 34 -8.39 -8.28 -0.02
N ARG A 35 -7.83 -9.44 -0.34
CA ARG A 35 -8.28 -10.76 0.13
C ARG A 35 -7.10 -11.58 0.63
N ILE A 36 -7.31 -12.32 1.71
CA ILE A 36 -6.30 -13.19 2.32
C ILE A 36 -6.56 -14.62 1.89
N PRO A 37 -5.74 -15.22 1.01
CA PRO A 37 -5.83 -16.63 0.68
C PRO A 37 -5.57 -17.52 1.90
N LYS A 38 -6.18 -18.73 1.94
CA LYS A 38 -6.01 -19.67 3.05
C LYS A 38 -4.55 -20.01 3.35
N LYS A 39 -3.69 -20.09 2.32
CA LYS A 39 -2.25 -20.34 2.49
C LYS A 39 -1.56 -19.20 3.24
N LEU A 40 -1.88 -17.95 2.89
CA LEU A 40 -1.34 -16.76 3.58
C LEU A 40 -1.83 -16.70 5.03
N ALA A 41 -3.12 -16.99 5.28
CA ALA A 41 -3.66 -16.99 6.64
C ALA A 41 -2.92 -17.99 7.55
N LYS A 42 -2.65 -19.22 7.07
CA LYS A 42 -1.88 -20.22 7.82
C LYS A 42 -0.45 -19.76 8.09
N GLU A 43 0.19 -19.13 7.12
CA GLU A 43 1.55 -18.59 7.28
C GLU A 43 1.61 -17.47 8.32
N ILE A 44 0.62 -16.54 8.28
CA ILE A 44 0.51 -15.45 9.27
C ILE A 44 0.37 -16.02 10.68
N LEU A 45 -0.52 -16.97 10.91
CA LEU A 45 -0.70 -17.60 12.22
C LEU A 45 0.62 -18.20 12.74
N LYS A 46 1.32 -18.97 11.91
CA LYS A 46 2.62 -19.55 12.28
C LYS A 46 3.67 -18.49 12.63
N ILE A 47 3.68 -17.35 11.91
CA ILE A 47 4.60 -16.26 12.20
C ILE A 47 4.24 -15.57 13.52
N THR A 48 2.97 -15.29 13.75
CA THR A 48 2.53 -14.61 14.99
C THR A 48 2.80 -15.43 16.26
N GLU A 49 2.88 -16.74 16.15
CA GLU A 49 3.21 -17.63 17.27
C GLU A 49 4.72 -17.65 17.59
N ASN A 50 5.59 -17.56 16.58
CA ASN A 50 7.01 -17.87 16.72
C ASN A 50 7.97 -16.70 16.47
N SER A 51 7.50 -15.58 15.90
CA SER A 51 8.40 -14.50 15.50
C SER A 51 8.79 -13.59 16.65
N THR A 52 10.08 -13.38 16.82
CA THR A 52 10.67 -12.38 17.72
C THR A 52 10.78 -11.00 17.06
N ASN A 53 10.61 -10.90 15.73
CA ASN A 53 10.69 -9.65 14.97
C ASN A 53 9.45 -8.77 15.18
N ASN A 54 9.58 -7.50 14.81
CA ASN A 54 8.53 -6.52 15.03
C ASN A 54 7.56 -6.38 13.85
N TRP A 55 8.01 -6.65 12.63
CA TRP A 55 7.18 -6.52 11.43
C TRP A 55 7.68 -7.38 10.28
N HIS A 56 6.76 -7.72 9.38
CA HIS A 56 7.00 -8.56 8.22
C HIS A 56 6.40 -7.94 6.96
N LEU A 57 7.08 -8.11 5.83
CA LEU A 57 6.57 -7.76 4.53
C LEU A 57 5.65 -8.86 3.99
N ILE A 58 4.49 -8.45 3.46
CA ILE A 58 3.57 -9.33 2.74
C ILE A 58 3.68 -9.02 1.25
N ASN A 59 3.80 -10.06 0.43
CA ASN A 59 3.73 -9.93 -1.03
C ASN A 59 2.31 -9.61 -1.48
N VAL A 60 2.16 -8.92 -2.61
CA VAL A 60 0.87 -8.54 -3.18
C VAL A 60 0.76 -9.02 -4.61
N ASN A 61 -0.32 -9.73 -4.91
CA ASN A 61 -0.76 -10.05 -6.25
C ASN A 61 -1.77 -8.99 -6.68
N ASN A 62 -1.42 -8.15 -7.65
CA ASN A 62 -2.33 -7.14 -8.16
C ASN A 62 -3.23 -7.70 -9.26
N TYR A 63 -4.53 -7.51 -9.13
CA TYR A 63 -5.55 -7.93 -10.10
C TYR A 63 -6.18 -6.71 -10.77
N PHE A 64 -6.34 -6.81 -12.08
CA PHE A 64 -7.20 -5.93 -12.88
C PHE A 64 -8.40 -6.75 -13.36
N GLY A 65 -9.59 -6.43 -12.89
CA GLY A 65 -10.72 -7.33 -12.99
C GLY A 65 -10.37 -8.69 -12.35
N ASN A 66 -10.47 -9.76 -13.13
CA ASN A 66 -10.14 -11.12 -12.68
C ASN A 66 -8.75 -11.60 -13.13
N LYS A 67 -7.95 -10.72 -13.76
CA LYS A 67 -6.62 -11.09 -14.29
C LYS A 67 -5.51 -10.55 -13.39
N ILE A 68 -4.59 -11.43 -13.02
CA ILE A 68 -3.37 -11.03 -12.31
C ILE A 68 -2.44 -10.27 -13.26
N VAL A 69 -1.95 -9.11 -12.83
CA VAL A 69 -1.05 -8.26 -13.61
C VAL A 69 0.39 -8.49 -13.14
N LYS A 70 1.15 -9.25 -13.94
CA LYS A 70 2.54 -9.60 -13.61
C LYS A 70 3.56 -8.69 -14.28
N ASN A 71 3.24 -8.15 -15.45
CA ASN A 71 4.17 -7.42 -16.31
C ASN A 71 3.55 -6.10 -16.79
N GLY A 72 4.40 -5.22 -17.33
CA GLY A 72 4.02 -3.95 -17.92
C GLY A 72 3.67 -2.86 -16.90
N TRP A 73 3.14 -1.75 -17.40
CA TRP A 73 2.81 -0.59 -16.57
C TRP A 73 1.81 -0.91 -15.46
N GLY A 74 0.83 -1.76 -15.73
CA GLY A 74 -0.19 -2.16 -14.75
C GLY A 74 0.38 -2.89 -13.52
N ALA A 75 1.50 -3.59 -13.65
CA ALA A 75 2.16 -4.25 -12.53
C ALA A 75 2.74 -3.27 -11.50
N TYR A 76 2.93 -2.00 -11.88
CA TYR A 76 3.46 -0.94 -11.01
C TYR A 76 2.39 -0.04 -10.39
N ILE A 77 1.14 -0.14 -10.83
CA ILE A 77 0.05 0.67 -10.29
C ILE A 77 -0.25 0.29 -8.84
N GLY A 78 0.01 -0.97 -8.47
CA GLY A 78 -0.11 -1.47 -7.10
C GLY A 78 1.23 -1.60 -6.39
N LYS A 79 1.17 -1.84 -5.10
CA LYS A 79 2.33 -2.23 -4.29
C LYS A 79 2.72 -3.68 -4.59
N SER A 80 4.00 -3.98 -4.69
CA SER A 80 4.51 -5.37 -4.84
C SER A 80 4.61 -6.08 -3.48
N SER A 81 4.83 -5.31 -2.42
CA SER A 81 4.85 -5.77 -1.03
C SER A 81 4.72 -4.58 -0.08
N TYR A 82 4.30 -4.85 1.14
CA TYR A 82 4.19 -3.83 2.18
C TYR A 82 4.32 -4.43 3.59
N ALA A 83 4.66 -3.60 4.58
CA ALA A 83 4.67 -3.99 5.99
C ALA A 83 3.23 -4.11 6.50
N GLY A 84 2.57 -5.22 6.15
CA GLY A 84 1.17 -5.49 6.45
C GLY A 84 0.95 -6.24 7.76
N LEU A 85 1.94 -7.00 8.24
CA LEU A 85 1.91 -7.72 9.51
C LEU A 85 2.93 -7.11 10.46
N PHE A 86 2.50 -6.57 11.60
CA PHE A 86 3.37 -5.87 12.53
C PHE A 86 2.84 -5.91 13.97
N LYS A 87 3.74 -5.79 14.93
CA LYS A 87 3.39 -5.67 16.36
C LYS A 87 2.85 -4.27 16.67
N LYS A 88 2.03 -4.19 17.68
CA LYS A 88 1.49 -2.92 18.18
C LYS A 88 2.63 -1.94 18.49
N ASN A 89 2.42 -0.64 18.23
CA ASN A 89 3.41 0.44 18.39
C ASN A 89 4.63 0.39 17.46
N THR A 90 4.61 -0.49 16.45
CA THR A 90 5.71 -0.62 15.47
C THR A 90 5.53 0.30 14.26
N LYS A 91 4.30 0.49 13.80
CA LYS A 91 4.00 1.19 12.55
C LYS A 91 3.24 2.48 12.79
N ILE A 92 3.70 3.55 12.14
CA ILE A 92 3.04 4.86 12.14
C ILE A 92 2.94 5.37 10.70
N TRP A 93 1.76 5.81 10.30
CA TRP A 93 1.50 6.45 9.02
C TRP A 93 1.73 7.96 9.09
N GLY A 94 2.37 8.52 8.07
CA GLY A 94 2.57 9.96 7.91
C GLY A 94 1.30 10.70 7.45
N LYS A 95 1.40 12.03 7.37
CA LYS A 95 0.27 12.94 7.12
C LYS A 95 0.12 13.38 5.65
N GLN A 96 0.76 12.72 4.69
CA GLN A 96 0.57 13.00 3.27
C GLN A 96 -0.79 12.48 2.80
N ARG A 97 -1.50 13.23 1.94
CA ARG A 97 -2.79 12.83 1.37
C ARG A 97 -2.64 11.68 0.36
N VAL A 98 -1.54 11.67 -0.38
CA VAL A 98 -1.26 10.63 -1.39
C VAL A 98 0.04 9.94 -1.05
N HIS A 99 0.03 8.60 -1.00
CA HIS A 99 1.18 7.76 -0.65
C HIS A 99 1.84 8.20 0.66
N PRO A 100 1.11 8.20 1.80
CA PRO A 100 1.69 8.61 3.07
C PRO A 100 2.91 7.76 3.41
N LYS A 101 3.95 8.40 3.91
CA LYS A 101 5.16 7.72 4.38
C LYS A 101 4.81 6.79 5.53
N ILE A 102 5.52 5.67 5.63
CA ILE A 102 5.40 4.72 6.72
C ILE A 102 6.67 4.77 7.54
N PHE A 103 6.52 4.90 8.84
CA PHE A 103 7.61 4.83 9.80
C PHE A 103 7.48 3.51 10.55
N LEU A 104 8.54 2.70 10.53
CA LEU A 104 8.61 1.40 11.17
C LEU A 104 9.68 1.41 12.24
N LYS A 105 9.37 0.84 13.41
CA LYS A 105 10.31 0.66 14.52
C LYS A 105 10.60 -0.83 14.69
N GLY A 106 11.82 -1.12 15.20
CA GLY A 106 12.24 -2.49 15.49
C GLY A 106 12.68 -3.27 14.25
N ASN A 107 12.86 -4.57 14.42
CA ASN A 107 13.49 -5.44 13.46
C ASN A 107 12.49 -5.99 12.44
N GLN A 108 12.91 -5.97 11.15
CA GLN A 108 12.21 -6.65 10.08
C GLN A 108 12.47 -8.16 10.18
N GLY A 109 11.41 -8.93 10.13
CA GLY A 109 11.48 -10.37 9.95
C GLY A 109 11.47 -10.78 8.49
N GLN A 110 11.39 -12.09 8.25
CA GLN A 110 11.32 -12.63 6.90
C GLN A 110 10.11 -12.08 6.15
N LYS A 111 10.27 -11.86 4.85
CA LYS A 111 9.16 -11.57 3.94
C LYS A 111 8.30 -12.83 3.78
N LEU A 112 6.99 -12.70 3.86
CA LEU A 112 6.07 -13.83 3.71
C LEU A 112 6.18 -14.42 2.30
N LYS A 113 6.09 -15.75 2.21
CA LYS A 113 6.16 -16.49 0.93
C LYS A 113 4.86 -16.36 0.14
N ASN A 114 3.72 -16.39 0.85
CA ASN A 114 2.41 -16.25 0.23
C ASN A 114 2.01 -14.77 0.09
N SER A 115 1.14 -14.49 -0.88
CA SER A 115 0.72 -13.14 -1.24
C SER A 115 -0.72 -12.88 -0.81
N ILE A 116 -1.03 -11.61 -0.54
CA ILE A 116 -2.39 -11.11 -0.49
C ILE A 116 -2.88 -10.81 -1.91
N ASP A 117 -4.14 -11.03 -2.19
CA ASP A 117 -4.75 -10.71 -3.48
C ASP A 117 -5.42 -9.34 -3.40
N HIS A 118 -4.96 -8.41 -4.24
CA HIS A 118 -5.40 -7.01 -4.29
C HIS A 118 -6.14 -6.74 -5.59
N PHE A 119 -7.44 -6.52 -5.50
CA PHE A 119 -8.32 -6.24 -6.65
C PHE A 119 -8.36 -4.73 -6.91
N TYR A 120 -7.27 -4.22 -7.47
CA TYR A 120 -7.02 -2.80 -7.62
C TYR A 120 -8.07 -2.06 -8.44
N CYS A 121 -8.47 -2.59 -9.60
CA CYS A 121 -9.46 -1.99 -10.50
C CYS A 121 -10.34 -3.06 -11.12
N LYS A 122 -11.62 -2.74 -11.32
CA LYS A 122 -12.58 -3.61 -11.98
C LYS A 122 -12.61 -3.40 -13.50
N SER A 123 -12.35 -2.17 -13.95
CA SER A 123 -12.41 -1.76 -15.35
C SER A 123 -11.45 -0.61 -15.65
N VAL A 124 -11.27 -0.29 -16.94
CA VAL A 124 -10.50 0.89 -17.37
C VAL A 124 -11.15 2.19 -16.87
N ALA A 125 -12.48 2.27 -16.87
CA ALA A 125 -13.19 3.44 -16.36
C ALA A 125 -12.90 3.66 -14.85
N ASP A 126 -12.89 2.59 -14.05
CA ASP A 126 -12.52 2.66 -12.63
C ASP A 126 -11.06 3.12 -12.45
N LEU A 127 -10.15 2.64 -13.32
CA LEU A 127 -8.75 3.09 -13.30
C LEU A 127 -8.63 4.59 -13.58
N ILE A 128 -9.33 5.11 -14.60
CA ILE A 128 -9.31 6.53 -14.96
C ILE A 128 -9.87 7.37 -13.80
N SER A 129 -10.98 6.93 -13.20
CA SER A 129 -11.59 7.62 -12.05
C SER A 129 -10.61 7.71 -10.86
N LYS A 130 -9.92 6.62 -10.53
CA LYS A 130 -8.90 6.59 -9.48
C LYS A 130 -7.72 7.50 -9.81
N LEU A 131 -7.22 7.48 -11.05
CA LEU A 131 -6.14 8.37 -11.49
C LEU A 131 -6.55 9.85 -11.36
N ASN A 132 -7.77 10.21 -11.73
CA ASN A 132 -8.28 11.57 -11.56
C ASN A 132 -8.35 11.99 -10.09
N SER A 133 -8.86 11.12 -9.22
CA SER A 133 -8.93 11.37 -7.79
C SER A 133 -7.54 11.55 -7.16
N TYR A 134 -6.57 10.70 -7.51
CA TYR A 134 -5.20 10.81 -7.03
C TYR A 134 -4.49 12.06 -7.55
N SER A 135 -4.68 12.44 -8.81
CA SER A 135 -4.08 13.66 -9.37
C SER A 135 -4.62 14.91 -8.69
N THR A 136 -5.93 14.95 -8.41
CA THR A 136 -6.57 16.05 -7.66
C THR A 136 -6.03 16.14 -6.22
N ALA A 137 -5.95 15.03 -5.51
CA ALA A 137 -5.38 15.01 -4.15
C ALA A 137 -3.91 15.43 -4.15
N ARG A 138 -3.11 14.98 -5.12
CA ARG A 138 -1.72 15.36 -5.27
C ARG A 138 -1.55 16.84 -5.59
N SER A 139 -2.43 17.42 -6.41
CA SER A 139 -2.43 18.86 -6.71
C SER A 139 -2.64 19.69 -5.44
N LYS A 140 -3.54 19.26 -4.53
CA LYS A 140 -3.73 19.93 -3.23
C LYS A 140 -2.46 19.89 -2.37
N ASP A 141 -1.80 18.73 -2.27
CA ASP A 141 -0.54 18.61 -1.52
C ASP A 141 0.56 19.52 -2.07
N LEU A 142 0.66 19.67 -3.40
CA LEU A 142 1.65 20.55 -4.05
C LEU A 142 1.34 22.02 -3.83
N LYS A 143 0.08 22.43 -3.78
CA LYS A 143 -0.30 23.82 -3.47
C LYS A 143 0.05 24.19 -2.03
N GLU A 144 -0.14 23.29 -1.08
CA GLU A 144 0.17 23.52 0.33
C GLU A 144 1.69 23.47 0.62
N LYS A 145 2.42 22.65 -0.10
CA LYS A 145 3.87 22.50 0.04
C LYS A 145 4.52 22.51 -1.34
N PRO A 146 4.70 23.70 -1.93
CA PRO A 146 5.30 23.80 -3.26
C PRO A 146 6.72 23.24 -3.22
N GLY A 147 6.91 22.09 -3.88
CA GLY A 147 8.24 21.56 -4.16
C GLY A 147 8.90 22.35 -5.28
N LYS A 148 10.22 22.30 -5.39
CA LYS A 148 10.92 22.78 -6.59
C LYS A 148 10.57 21.86 -7.77
N GLU A 149 9.49 22.20 -8.48
CA GLU A 149 9.13 21.51 -9.71
C GLU A 149 10.08 21.97 -10.82
N ASN A 150 10.87 21.05 -11.34
CA ASN A 150 11.76 21.30 -12.46
C ASN A 150 11.21 20.54 -13.67
N LEU A 151 10.86 21.29 -14.73
CA LEU A 151 10.35 20.74 -15.99
C LEU A 151 11.24 19.63 -16.54
N MET A 152 12.56 19.82 -16.48
CA MET A 152 13.54 18.83 -16.97
C MET A 152 13.47 17.51 -16.18
N ILE A 153 13.24 17.58 -14.87
CA ILE A 153 13.04 16.38 -14.03
C ILE A 153 11.76 15.65 -14.46
N ASN A 154 10.69 16.38 -14.77
CA ASN A 154 9.43 15.77 -15.19
C ASN A 154 9.55 15.13 -16.59
N ILE A 155 10.20 15.79 -17.54
CA ILE A 155 10.50 15.23 -18.87
C ILE A 155 11.34 13.95 -18.72
N ARG A 156 12.44 14.01 -17.96
CA ARG A 156 13.27 12.83 -17.69
C ARG A 156 12.48 11.67 -17.08
N ARG A 157 11.54 11.96 -16.16
CA ARG A 157 10.66 10.95 -15.55
C ARG A 157 9.75 10.28 -16.57
N ILE A 158 9.16 11.07 -17.50
CA ILE A 158 8.32 10.55 -18.57
C ILE A 158 9.12 9.57 -19.45
N PHE A 159 10.28 10.00 -19.95
CA PHE A 159 11.13 9.16 -20.78
C PHE A 159 11.63 7.91 -20.05
N SER A 160 12.08 8.05 -18.81
CA SER A 160 12.52 6.91 -18.00
C SER A 160 11.40 5.89 -17.76
N ARG A 161 10.15 6.33 -17.53
CA ARG A 161 9.01 5.44 -17.35
C ARG A 161 8.63 4.76 -18.66
N PHE A 162 8.59 5.52 -19.77
CA PHE A 162 8.34 4.96 -21.10
C PHE A 162 9.37 3.87 -21.43
N TRP A 163 10.66 4.19 -21.28
CA TRP A 163 11.75 3.23 -21.54
C TRP A 163 11.62 1.96 -20.70
N LYS A 164 11.38 2.09 -19.40
CA LYS A 164 11.22 0.93 -18.52
C LYS A 164 10.05 0.04 -18.90
N VAL A 165 8.95 0.61 -19.36
CA VAL A 165 7.73 -0.15 -19.67
C VAL A 165 7.84 -0.85 -21.02
N TYR A 166 8.42 -0.21 -22.02
CA TYR A 166 8.40 -0.72 -23.39
C TYR A 166 9.66 -1.48 -23.79
N PHE A 167 10.80 -1.21 -23.14
CA PHE A 167 12.08 -1.80 -23.53
C PHE A 167 12.73 -2.73 -22.50
N LEU A 168 12.40 -2.57 -21.22
CA LEU A 168 13.01 -3.38 -20.15
C LEU A 168 12.10 -4.46 -19.57
N ARG A 169 10.85 -4.60 -20.08
CA ARG A 169 9.89 -5.60 -19.58
C ARG A 169 8.97 -6.17 -20.62
#